data_d237c3e10b5a8d57ec66a85a2b76d3f0
#
_entry.id   d237c3e10b5a8d57ec66a85a2b76d3f0
#
_cell.length_a   1.000
_cell.length_b   1.000
_cell.length_c   1.000
_cell.angle_alpha   90.00
_cell.angle_beta   90.00
_cell.angle_gamma   90.00
#
_symmetry.space_group_name_H-M   'P 1'
#
loop_
_entity.id
_entity.type
_entity.pdbx_description
1 polymer ?
#
loop_
_entity_poly.entity_id
_entity_poly.type
_entity_poly.pdbx_seq_one_letter_code
_entity_poly.pdbx_strand_id
1 'polypeptide(L)'
;GLPSLGGEVSPDGTEFWGWEPLAWNDDFTIPYADPNSDQLPTSNDFDRDGDGKPDSWPTGWYNVDLEEYVWPGALRQGSSNSDLEIFFVTDDRTNREFEYYPFPGDSSRKGLGLEIEFRYYQWANPLAEDIIFLIYKVTNKSENDLHEVTFGMWGDPHIGGPSNWQDDLSYFDRNINMVYAWDEDGISDVAGRSPGYFGYKFLESPGQPYDGIDNDNDGMVDESRRNGIGDDGIPTAGDPFDPRQPGEPNFEWTDLDESDMVGLTGFASPPFTSQNRISNDHYVWENHLLAGEFDSANVDQAGDYIFIYSSGPMSLPAGEARRFSIALLVGQDYEDLTLNAITAQDIYEKNYQFAKPPDKPIVMAVPGNEQVTLYWDAEAETSYDLISESYDFEGYVIYRSIEPSFLDQQTITDANGSRFLFEPLKMATAAP
;
A
#
# COMPACT_ATOMS: atom_id res chain seq x y z
N GLY A 1 7.80 12.21 -21.64
CA GLY A 1 7.45 10.89 -21.20
C GLY A 1 6.46 10.97 -20.08
N LEU A 2 5.61 10.00 -19.91
CA LEU A 2 4.70 9.95 -18.78
C LEU A 2 5.25 8.94 -17.77
N PRO A 3 6.14 9.37 -16.86
CA PRO A 3 6.58 8.51 -15.78
C PRO A 3 5.42 8.08 -14.88
N SER A 4 4.31 8.81 -14.98
CA SER A 4 3.06 8.54 -14.25
C SER A 4 2.46 7.15 -14.46
N LEU A 5 2.90 6.38 -15.43
CA LEU A 5 2.38 5.05 -15.72
C LEU A 5 3.35 3.91 -15.38
N GLY A 6 4.48 4.23 -14.75
CA GLY A 6 5.41 3.21 -14.24
C GLY A 6 6.02 2.32 -15.32
N GLY A 7 6.29 2.85 -16.49
CA GLY A 7 6.86 2.10 -17.57
C GLY A 7 7.80 2.89 -18.47
N GLU A 8 8.54 2.17 -19.26
CA GLU A 8 9.45 2.68 -20.26
C GLU A 8 8.74 2.91 -21.61
N VAL A 9 9.26 3.80 -22.42
CA VAL A 9 8.73 4.08 -23.75
C VAL A 9 9.79 3.71 -24.77
N SER A 10 9.39 3.02 -25.85
CA SER A 10 10.28 2.69 -26.95
C SER A 10 11.02 3.94 -27.49
N PRO A 11 12.22 3.79 -28.06
CA PRO A 11 13.02 4.92 -28.57
C PRO A 11 12.29 5.78 -29.61
N ASP A 12 11.33 5.23 -30.34
CA ASP A 12 10.51 5.96 -31.32
C ASP A 12 9.20 6.54 -30.70
N GLY A 13 8.95 6.28 -29.42
CA GLY A 13 7.79 6.76 -28.68
C GLY A 13 6.46 6.10 -29.08
N THR A 14 6.48 4.99 -29.80
CA THR A 14 5.29 4.34 -30.32
C THR A 14 4.77 3.20 -29.44
N GLU A 15 5.62 2.63 -28.60
CA GLU A 15 5.28 1.53 -27.70
C GLU A 15 5.51 1.97 -26.25
N PHE A 16 4.61 1.56 -25.38
CA PHE A 16 4.77 1.64 -23.94
C PHE A 16 5.21 0.27 -23.42
N TRP A 17 6.33 0.24 -22.69
CA TRP A 17 6.91 -0.96 -22.13
C TRP A 17 6.73 -0.96 -20.61
N GLY A 18 5.74 -1.63 -20.11
CA GLY A 18 5.45 -1.58 -18.70
C GLY A 18 4.32 -2.51 -18.29
N TRP A 19 3.74 -2.17 -17.17
CA TRP A 19 2.70 -2.96 -16.51
C TRP A 19 1.33 -2.36 -16.83
N GLU A 20 0.38 -3.20 -17.23
CA GLU A 20 -0.98 -2.79 -17.52
C GLU A 20 -1.99 -3.56 -16.66
N PRO A 21 -3.08 -2.92 -16.20
CA PRO A 21 -4.16 -3.62 -15.53
C PRO A 21 -4.75 -4.72 -16.39
N LEU A 22 -4.93 -5.90 -15.82
CA LEU A 22 -5.38 -7.10 -16.55
C LEU A 22 -6.74 -6.97 -17.24
N ALA A 23 -7.59 -6.09 -16.75
CA ALA A 23 -8.89 -5.85 -17.39
C ALA A 23 -8.79 -5.28 -18.80
N TRP A 24 -7.70 -4.65 -19.14
CA TRP A 24 -7.47 -4.13 -20.48
C TRP A 24 -6.97 -5.20 -21.44
N ASN A 25 -6.79 -6.40 -20.96
CA ASN A 25 -6.47 -7.58 -21.76
C ASN A 25 -7.74 -8.26 -22.24
N ASP A 26 -7.65 -8.94 -23.39
CA ASP A 26 -8.77 -9.65 -24.02
C ASP A 26 -9.32 -10.82 -23.18
N ASP A 27 -8.69 -11.17 -22.08
CA ASP A 27 -9.12 -12.24 -21.18
C ASP A 27 -9.96 -11.69 -20.01
N PHE A 28 -11.16 -11.24 -20.35
CA PHE A 28 -12.14 -10.76 -19.37
C PHE A 28 -12.65 -11.84 -18.40
N THR A 29 -12.12 -13.02 -18.45
CA THR A 29 -12.42 -14.09 -17.48
C THR A 29 -11.70 -13.87 -16.15
N ILE A 30 -10.69 -12.99 -16.13
CA ILE A 30 -9.96 -12.63 -14.92
C ILE A 30 -10.50 -11.30 -14.38
N PRO A 31 -11.18 -11.30 -13.24
CA PRO A 31 -12.00 -10.16 -12.83
C PRO A 31 -11.23 -9.14 -11.97
N TYR A 32 -10.19 -8.54 -12.48
CA TYR A 32 -9.31 -7.68 -11.67
C TYR A 32 -9.57 -6.18 -11.79
N ALA A 33 -10.30 -5.73 -12.78
CA ALA A 33 -10.82 -4.39 -12.93
C ALA A 33 -11.99 -4.38 -13.93
N ASP A 34 -12.84 -3.37 -13.92
CA ASP A 34 -13.89 -3.22 -14.93
C ASP A 34 -13.32 -2.46 -16.12
N PRO A 35 -13.34 -3.03 -17.34
CA PRO A 35 -12.81 -2.36 -18.53
C PRO A 35 -13.63 -1.11 -18.95
N ASN A 36 -14.81 -0.94 -18.39
CA ASN A 36 -15.66 0.23 -18.66
C ASN A 36 -15.51 1.32 -17.58
N SER A 37 -14.77 1.03 -16.50
CA SER A 37 -14.50 2.00 -15.46
C SER A 37 -13.15 2.68 -15.73
N ASP A 38 -13.09 3.99 -15.53
CA ASP A 38 -11.87 4.78 -15.52
C ASP A 38 -11.24 4.86 -14.12
N GLN A 39 -11.77 4.10 -13.17
CA GLN A 39 -11.33 4.05 -11.78
C GLN A 39 -10.88 2.64 -11.41
N LEU A 40 -9.84 2.57 -10.58
CA LEU A 40 -9.44 1.32 -9.95
C LEU A 40 -10.48 0.90 -8.91
N PRO A 41 -10.71 -0.41 -8.71
CA PRO A 41 -11.65 -0.90 -7.70
C PRO A 41 -11.27 -0.46 -6.29
N THR A 42 -12.26 0.06 -5.56
CA THR A 42 -12.14 0.47 -4.16
C THR A 42 -13.15 -0.25 -3.28
N SER A 43 -12.75 -0.59 -2.05
CA SER A 43 -13.58 -1.37 -1.13
C SER A 43 -14.84 -0.64 -0.65
N ASN A 44 -14.85 0.68 -0.72
CA ASN A 44 -15.94 1.54 -0.31
C ASN A 44 -16.78 2.08 -1.48
N ASP A 45 -16.59 1.55 -2.69
CA ASP A 45 -17.39 1.93 -3.84
C ASP A 45 -18.81 1.37 -3.75
N PHE A 46 -19.73 1.99 -4.45
CA PHE A 46 -21.15 1.64 -4.43
C PHE A 46 -21.77 1.78 -5.84
N ASP A 47 -22.91 1.16 -5.99
CA ASP A 47 -23.75 1.21 -7.20
C ASP A 47 -24.43 2.59 -7.31
N ARG A 48 -24.02 3.44 -8.24
CA ARG A 48 -24.59 4.77 -8.48
C ARG A 48 -25.62 4.76 -9.61
N ASP A 49 -25.50 3.81 -10.54
CA ASP A 49 -26.35 3.74 -11.72
C ASP A 49 -27.53 2.78 -11.58
N GLY A 50 -27.54 1.96 -10.52
CA GLY A 50 -28.64 1.07 -10.17
C GLY A 50 -28.63 -0.27 -10.90
N ASP A 51 -27.48 -0.71 -11.41
CA ASP A 51 -27.32 -1.99 -12.11
C ASP A 51 -27.07 -3.18 -11.15
N GLY A 52 -26.89 -2.90 -9.87
CA GLY A 52 -26.65 -3.90 -8.82
C GLY A 52 -25.17 -4.21 -8.58
N LYS A 53 -24.24 -3.47 -9.21
CA LYS A 53 -22.81 -3.63 -9.08
C LYS A 53 -22.16 -2.31 -8.63
N PRO A 54 -21.22 -2.30 -7.64
CA PRO A 54 -20.42 -1.11 -7.39
C PRO A 54 -19.66 -0.69 -8.66
N ASP A 55 -19.69 0.62 -8.99
CA ASP A 55 -19.32 1.13 -10.32
C ASP A 55 -17.92 0.72 -10.80
N SER A 56 -16.94 0.68 -9.87
CA SER A 56 -15.56 0.31 -10.21
C SER A 56 -15.26 -1.19 -10.11
N TRP A 57 -16.22 -2.00 -9.61
CA TRP A 57 -15.95 -3.43 -9.40
C TRP A 57 -16.11 -4.25 -10.68
N PRO A 58 -15.23 -5.23 -10.93
CA PRO A 58 -15.36 -6.15 -12.04
C PRO A 58 -16.59 -7.04 -11.92
N THR A 59 -17.22 -7.36 -13.04
CA THR A 59 -18.37 -8.27 -13.10
C THR A 59 -18.05 -9.68 -12.54
N GLY A 60 -16.78 -10.11 -12.61
CA GLY A 60 -16.36 -11.39 -12.10
C GLY A 60 -16.33 -11.51 -10.57
N TRP A 61 -16.51 -10.41 -9.84
CA TRP A 61 -16.61 -10.45 -8.37
C TRP A 61 -18.03 -10.78 -7.88
N TYR A 62 -18.95 -11.09 -8.80
CA TYR A 62 -20.27 -11.57 -8.43
C TYR A 62 -20.20 -12.98 -7.84
N ASN A 63 -20.61 -13.12 -6.59
CA ASN A 63 -20.69 -14.40 -5.90
C ASN A 63 -22.08 -15.03 -6.14
N VAL A 64 -22.11 -16.14 -6.87
CA VAL A 64 -23.36 -16.81 -7.26
C VAL A 64 -24.09 -17.44 -6.07
N ASP A 65 -23.35 -17.88 -5.05
CA ASP A 65 -23.93 -18.53 -3.87
C ASP A 65 -24.56 -17.51 -2.89
N LEU A 66 -23.99 -16.29 -2.86
CA LEU A 66 -24.51 -15.18 -2.04
C LEU A 66 -25.49 -14.29 -2.82
N GLU A 67 -25.56 -14.43 -4.15
CA GLU A 67 -26.33 -13.59 -5.06
C GLU A 67 -25.96 -12.09 -4.97
N GLU A 68 -24.71 -11.76 -4.67
CA GLU A 68 -24.20 -10.39 -4.53
C GLU A 68 -22.74 -10.24 -5.01
N TYR A 69 -22.31 -8.99 -5.22
CA TYR A 69 -20.91 -8.67 -5.46
C TYR A 69 -20.14 -8.68 -4.13
N VAL A 70 -18.95 -9.29 -4.14
CA VAL A 70 -18.16 -9.53 -2.93
C VAL A 70 -16.76 -8.99 -3.11
N TRP A 71 -16.32 -8.13 -2.20
CA TRP A 71 -14.95 -7.62 -2.16
C TRP A 71 -13.95 -8.76 -1.91
N PRO A 72 -12.85 -8.84 -2.68
CA PRO A 72 -11.82 -9.87 -2.50
C PRO A 72 -10.86 -9.50 -1.36
N GLY A 73 -11.38 -9.38 -0.15
CA GLY A 73 -10.60 -8.99 1.03
C GLY A 73 -9.48 -9.99 1.35
N ALA A 74 -8.35 -9.49 1.84
CA ALA A 74 -7.15 -10.29 2.11
C ALA A 74 -7.35 -11.24 3.31
N LEU A 75 -7.93 -10.78 4.39
CA LEU A 75 -8.15 -11.58 5.60
C LEU A 75 -9.55 -12.19 5.65
N ARG A 76 -10.54 -11.49 5.11
CA ARG A 76 -11.93 -11.92 5.12
C ARG A 76 -12.62 -11.57 3.81
N GLN A 77 -13.20 -12.54 3.16
CA GLN A 77 -14.01 -12.29 1.98
C GLN A 77 -15.20 -11.37 2.31
N GLY A 78 -15.45 -10.40 1.45
CA GLY A 78 -16.53 -9.44 1.59
C GLY A 78 -16.20 -8.18 2.41
N SER A 79 -15.01 -8.11 3.00
CA SER A 79 -14.60 -6.93 3.76
C SER A 79 -13.15 -6.54 3.53
N SER A 80 -12.85 -5.24 3.63
CA SER A 80 -11.50 -4.72 3.69
C SER A 80 -10.96 -4.73 5.12
N ASN A 81 -9.63 -4.79 5.27
CA ASN A 81 -8.96 -4.60 6.55
C ASN A 81 -8.88 -3.13 6.96
N SER A 82 -9.10 -2.21 6.02
CA SER A 82 -8.96 -0.77 6.18
C SER A 82 -10.24 -0.04 5.82
N ASP A 83 -10.32 1.25 6.13
CA ASP A 83 -11.43 2.11 5.73
C ASP A 83 -11.52 2.30 4.21
N LEU A 84 -10.37 2.31 3.55
CA LEU A 84 -10.26 2.32 2.11
C LEU A 84 -9.20 1.31 1.67
N GLU A 85 -9.58 0.39 0.83
CA GLU A 85 -8.68 -0.52 0.13
C GLU A 85 -8.83 -0.34 -1.38
N ILE A 86 -7.71 -0.26 -2.08
CA ILE A 86 -7.65 -0.37 -3.54
C ILE A 86 -7.06 -1.73 -3.87
N PHE A 87 -7.69 -2.48 -4.77
CA PHE A 87 -7.20 -3.77 -5.22
C PHE A 87 -7.28 -3.91 -6.73
N PHE A 88 -6.16 -4.22 -7.34
CA PHE A 88 -6.09 -4.52 -8.78
C PHE A 88 -4.88 -5.40 -9.09
N VAL A 89 -4.84 -5.94 -10.30
CA VAL A 89 -3.76 -6.78 -10.78
C VAL A 89 -3.27 -6.26 -12.13
N THR A 90 -1.96 -6.33 -12.33
CA THR A 90 -1.31 -5.99 -13.60
C THR A 90 -0.47 -7.15 -14.10
N ASP A 91 -0.18 -7.17 -15.39
CA ASP A 91 0.84 -8.04 -15.96
C ASP A 91 1.74 -7.29 -16.94
N ASP A 92 2.80 -7.95 -17.37
CA ASP A 92 3.82 -7.41 -18.30
C ASP A 92 3.66 -7.92 -19.74
N ARG A 93 2.50 -8.48 -20.11
CA ARG A 93 2.30 -9.12 -21.43
C ARG A 93 2.49 -8.19 -22.62
N THR A 94 2.31 -6.90 -22.42
CA THR A 94 2.50 -5.87 -23.45
C THR A 94 3.91 -5.31 -23.48
N ASN A 95 4.76 -5.66 -22.54
CA ASN A 95 6.16 -5.25 -22.55
C ASN A 95 6.89 -5.94 -23.72
N ARG A 96 7.29 -5.14 -24.71
CA ARG A 96 7.90 -5.60 -25.96
C ARG A 96 9.35 -5.16 -26.12
N GLU A 97 9.96 -4.70 -25.06
CA GLU A 97 11.34 -4.26 -25.07
C GLU A 97 12.29 -5.36 -25.57
N PHE A 98 12.05 -6.60 -25.12
CA PHE A 98 12.88 -7.74 -25.47
C PHE A 98 12.11 -8.81 -26.28
N GLU A 99 12.83 -9.48 -27.17
CA GLU A 99 12.31 -10.66 -27.91
C GLU A 99 12.35 -11.91 -27.02
N TYR A 100 11.52 -11.90 -25.97
CA TYR A 100 11.36 -13.00 -25.04
C TYR A 100 9.89 -13.44 -24.96
N TYR A 101 9.65 -14.73 -24.93
CA TYR A 101 8.33 -15.34 -24.96
C TYR A 101 8.19 -16.30 -23.77
N PRO A 102 7.64 -15.82 -22.65
CA PRO A 102 7.58 -16.58 -21.39
C PRO A 102 6.62 -17.78 -21.44
N PHE A 103 5.70 -17.81 -22.41
CA PHE A 103 4.72 -18.88 -22.55
C PHE A 103 4.93 -19.65 -23.86
N PRO A 104 5.42 -20.91 -23.81
CA PRO A 104 5.59 -21.73 -25.01
C PRO A 104 4.28 -21.89 -25.79
N GLY A 105 4.31 -21.54 -27.06
CA GLY A 105 3.14 -21.63 -27.93
C GLY A 105 2.23 -20.41 -27.99
N ASP A 106 2.50 -19.38 -27.19
CA ASP A 106 1.80 -18.10 -27.27
C ASP A 106 2.78 -16.93 -27.53
N SER A 107 3.00 -16.63 -28.80
CA SER A 107 3.88 -15.55 -29.23
C SER A 107 3.22 -14.15 -29.15
N SER A 108 1.99 -14.06 -28.73
CA SER A 108 1.31 -12.78 -28.50
C SER A 108 1.70 -12.13 -27.16
N ARG A 109 2.14 -12.95 -26.20
CA ARG A 109 2.56 -12.51 -24.87
C ARG A 109 4.06 -12.41 -24.80
N LYS A 110 4.55 -11.21 -24.51
CA LYS A 110 5.95 -10.90 -24.24
C LYS A 110 6.16 -10.60 -22.76
N GLY A 111 7.20 -9.87 -22.39
CA GLY A 111 7.57 -9.64 -21.00
C GLY A 111 8.23 -10.86 -20.37
N LEU A 112 8.32 -10.90 -19.08
CA LEU A 112 8.86 -11.99 -18.29
C LEU A 112 7.78 -13.01 -17.85
N GLY A 113 6.51 -12.67 -18.06
CA GLY A 113 5.37 -13.47 -17.61
C GLY A 113 5.08 -13.26 -16.14
N LEU A 114 5.29 -12.06 -15.65
CA LEU A 114 5.01 -11.67 -14.29
C LEU A 114 3.58 -11.12 -14.17
N GLU A 115 2.97 -11.36 -13.02
CA GLU A 115 1.71 -10.78 -12.59
C GLU A 115 1.91 -10.14 -11.23
N ILE A 116 1.41 -8.92 -11.04
CA ILE A 116 1.52 -8.22 -9.77
C ILE A 116 0.12 -7.89 -9.24
N GLU A 117 -0.19 -8.40 -8.07
CA GLU A 117 -1.33 -7.96 -7.29
C GLU A 117 -0.93 -6.74 -6.46
N PHE A 118 -1.79 -5.72 -6.49
CA PHE A 118 -1.63 -4.48 -5.73
C PHE A 118 -2.74 -4.39 -4.70
N ARG A 119 -2.36 -4.10 -3.44
CA ARG A 119 -3.30 -3.72 -2.38
C ARG A 119 -2.78 -2.48 -1.70
N TYR A 120 -3.62 -1.47 -1.63
CA TYR A 120 -3.32 -0.23 -0.94
C TYR A 120 -4.31 -0.04 0.18
N TYR A 121 -3.81 0.19 1.40
CA TYR A 121 -4.64 0.42 2.58
C TYR A 121 -4.48 1.82 3.11
N GLN A 122 -5.58 2.40 3.53
CA GLN A 122 -5.63 3.67 4.24
C GLN A 122 -6.70 3.63 5.32
N TRP A 123 -6.38 4.23 6.47
CA TRP A 123 -7.31 4.39 7.60
C TRP A 123 -7.60 5.86 7.86
N ALA A 124 -8.84 6.15 8.26
CA ALA A 124 -9.27 7.49 8.69
C ALA A 124 -8.99 7.76 10.17
N ASN A 125 -8.36 6.82 10.88
CA ASN A 125 -7.94 7.01 12.26
C ASN A 125 -6.81 8.05 12.31
N PRO A 126 -6.89 9.09 13.21
CA PRO A 126 -5.86 10.12 13.32
C PRO A 126 -4.42 9.63 13.56
N LEU A 127 -4.24 8.39 14.03
CA LEU A 127 -2.92 7.79 14.19
C LEU A 127 -2.37 7.18 12.89
N ALA A 128 -3.20 7.03 11.85
CA ALA A 128 -2.84 6.38 10.61
C ALA A 128 -3.35 7.11 9.35
N GLU A 129 -3.99 8.29 9.48
CA GLU A 129 -4.55 9.03 8.35
C GLU A 129 -3.49 9.53 7.36
N ASP A 130 -2.25 9.71 7.84
CA ASP A 130 -1.10 10.16 7.07
C ASP A 130 -0.23 8.99 6.53
N ILE A 131 -0.77 7.77 6.54
CA ILE A 131 -0.09 6.54 6.13
C ILE A 131 -0.87 5.86 5.01
N ILE A 132 -0.20 5.53 3.90
CA ILE A 132 -0.73 4.65 2.85
C ILE A 132 0.17 3.43 2.75
N PHE A 133 -0.39 2.25 2.97
CA PHE A 133 0.34 1.00 2.78
C PHE A 133 0.22 0.54 1.34
N LEU A 134 1.34 0.16 0.76
CA LEU A 134 1.48 -0.33 -0.61
C LEU A 134 2.02 -1.76 -0.53
N ILE A 135 1.20 -2.73 -0.90
CA ILE A 135 1.55 -4.14 -0.84
C ILE A 135 1.55 -4.70 -2.25
N TYR A 136 2.64 -5.36 -2.62
CA TYR A 136 2.88 -5.92 -3.94
C TYR A 136 3.12 -7.42 -3.81
N LYS A 137 2.31 -8.23 -4.49
CA LYS A 137 2.56 -9.67 -4.64
C LYS A 137 2.94 -9.97 -6.08
N VAL A 138 4.21 -10.22 -6.31
CA VAL A 138 4.78 -10.50 -7.64
C VAL A 138 4.78 -12.01 -7.86
N THR A 139 4.04 -12.49 -8.85
CA THR A 139 3.94 -13.91 -9.20
C THR A 139 4.57 -14.18 -10.55
N ASN A 140 5.46 -15.15 -10.62
CA ASN A 140 5.98 -15.66 -11.87
C ASN A 140 4.99 -16.67 -12.49
N LYS A 141 4.24 -16.22 -13.49
CA LYS A 141 3.26 -17.07 -14.22
C LYS A 141 3.91 -17.83 -15.36
N SER A 142 5.19 -17.58 -15.68
CA SER A 142 5.90 -18.27 -16.74
C SER A 142 6.29 -19.69 -16.35
N GLU A 143 6.79 -20.47 -17.34
CA GLU A 143 7.34 -21.81 -17.11
C GLU A 143 8.85 -21.80 -16.78
N ASN A 144 9.45 -20.61 -16.64
CA ASN A 144 10.89 -20.44 -16.44
C ASN A 144 11.18 -19.86 -15.05
N ASP A 145 12.21 -20.37 -14.41
CA ASP A 145 12.73 -19.78 -13.20
C ASP A 145 13.43 -18.46 -13.54
N LEU A 146 13.11 -17.41 -12.80
CA LEU A 146 13.78 -16.12 -12.91
C LEU A 146 14.84 -16.02 -11.80
N HIS A 147 16.05 -15.67 -12.21
CA HIS A 147 17.18 -15.49 -11.31
C HIS A 147 17.56 -14.03 -11.23
N GLU A 148 18.16 -13.63 -10.12
CA GLU A 148 18.64 -12.26 -9.90
C GLU A 148 17.56 -11.18 -10.05
N VAL A 149 16.32 -11.50 -9.60
CA VAL A 149 15.23 -10.54 -9.57
C VAL A 149 15.49 -9.53 -8.45
N THR A 150 15.34 -8.25 -8.77
CA THR A 150 15.43 -7.16 -7.79
C THR A 150 14.14 -6.36 -7.83
N PHE A 151 13.52 -6.20 -6.68
CA PHE A 151 12.42 -5.25 -6.51
C PHE A 151 13.00 -3.86 -6.26
N GLY A 152 12.64 -2.91 -7.12
CA GLY A 152 13.05 -1.52 -7.00
C GLY A 152 11.86 -0.60 -6.77
N MET A 153 11.99 0.37 -5.88
CA MET A 153 11.03 1.44 -5.69
C MET A 153 11.67 2.77 -6.04
N TRP A 154 11.01 3.49 -6.94
CA TRP A 154 11.44 4.80 -7.41
C TRP A 154 10.48 5.87 -6.88
N GLY A 155 11.02 6.97 -6.38
CA GLY A 155 10.27 8.12 -5.90
C GLY A 155 10.88 9.43 -6.39
N ASP A 156 10.01 10.36 -6.75
CA ASP A 156 10.34 11.70 -7.22
C ASP A 156 9.45 12.71 -6.48
N PRO A 157 9.74 12.95 -5.20
CA PRO A 157 8.97 13.90 -4.42
C PRO A 157 9.32 15.33 -4.82
N HIS A 158 8.33 16.15 -5.04
CA HIS A 158 8.46 17.59 -5.18
C HIS A 158 7.88 18.25 -3.92
N ILE A 159 8.71 18.39 -2.90
CA ILE A 159 8.25 18.99 -1.64
C ILE A 159 8.02 20.47 -1.86
N GLY A 160 6.94 21.01 -1.34
CA GLY A 160 6.55 22.39 -1.60
C GLY A 160 5.66 22.60 -2.82
N GLY A 161 5.71 21.69 -3.81
CA GLY A 161 4.81 21.73 -4.95
C GLY A 161 5.50 21.74 -6.33
N PRO A 162 4.73 21.76 -7.42
CA PRO A 162 5.26 21.56 -8.78
C PRO A 162 6.18 22.68 -9.30
N SER A 163 6.21 23.83 -8.64
CA SER A 163 7.14 24.93 -8.98
C SER A 163 8.27 25.08 -7.97
N ASN A 164 8.24 24.31 -6.90
CA ASN A 164 9.22 24.33 -5.81
C ASN A 164 9.76 22.90 -5.59
N TRP A 165 10.68 22.49 -6.48
CA TRP A 165 11.30 21.16 -6.49
C TRP A 165 12.82 21.24 -6.56
N GLN A 166 13.39 22.45 -6.55
CA GLN A 166 14.80 22.68 -6.86
C GLN A 166 15.67 22.78 -5.61
N ASP A 167 15.07 22.77 -4.46
CA ASP A 167 15.70 22.94 -3.16
C ASP A 167 15.25 21.88 -2.13
N ASP A 168 14.85 20.74 -2.62
CA ASP A 168 14.59 19.57 -1.79
C ASP A 168 15.87 18.99 -1.17
N LEU A 169 15.72 18.47 0.02
CA LEU A 169 16.73 17.71 0.76
C LEU A 169 16.20 16.30 1.01
N SER A 170 17.08 15.32 1.10
CA SER A 170 16.70 13.95 1.37
C SER A 170 17.68 13.22 2.29
N TYR A 171 17.15 12.27 3.04
CA TYR A 171 17.93 11.41 3.93
C TYR A 171 17.39 9.99 3.94
N PHE A 172 18.28 9.02 4.06
CA PHE A 172 17.92 7.62 4.30
C PHE A 172 18.35 7.20 5.71
N ASP A 173 17.38 6.97 6.58
CA ASP A 173 17.60 6.44 7.93
C ASP A 173 17.53 4.92 7.91
N ARG A 174 18.71 4.28 8.03
CA ARG A 174 18.85 2.82 8.04
C ARG A 174 18.25 2.17 9.28
N ASN A 175 18.15 2.89 10.40
CA ASN A 175 17.66 2.30 11.64
C ASN A 175 16.17 1.98 11.60
N ILE A 176 15.44 2.69 10.74
CA ILE A 176 14.00 2.52 10.57
C ILE A 176 13.63 2.22 9.12
N ASN A 177 14.61 1.93 8.27
CA ASN A 177 14.43 1.63 6.85
C ASN A 177 13.50 2.64 6.14
N MET A 178 13.76 3.94 6.34
CA MET A 178 12.94 5.02 5.79
C MET A 178 13.79 6.02 5.01
N VAL A 179 13.43 6.26 3.75
CA VAL A 179 13.88 7.45 3.02
C VAL A 179 12.84 8.55 3.22
N TYR A 180 13.30 9.78 3.39
CA TYR A 180 12.41 10.94 3.46
C TYR A 180 13.02 12.17 2.85
N ALA A 181 12.15 13.09 2.42
CA ALA A 181 12.51 14.37 1.84
C ALA A 181 11.76 15.51 2.52
N TRP A 182 12.38 16.68 2.47
CA TRP A 182 11.81 17.94 2.97
C TRP A 182 12.36 19.11 2.16
N ASP A 183 11.67 20.21 2.21
CA ASP A 183 12.04 21.47 1.55
C ASP A 183 13.05 22.27 2.40
N GLU A 184 14.13 22.83 1.77
CA GLU A 184 15.21 23.51 2.50
C GLU A 184 14.73 24.83 3.10
N ASP A 185 13.97 25.63 2.35
CA ASP A 185 13.60 26.98 2.76
C ASP A 185 12.23 27.09 3.45
N GLY A 186 11.47 25.97 3.46
CA GLY A 186 10.16 25.88 4.09
C GLY A 186 9.06 26.65 3.34
N ILE A 187 9.26 26.97 2.07
CA ILE A 187 8.29 27.68 1.23
C ILE A 187 7.50 26.67 0.38
N SER A 188 6.24 26.93 0.18
CA SER A 188 5.34 26.11 -0.63
C SER A 188 4.69 26.94 -1.74
N ASP A 189 4.38 26.33 -2.86
CA ASP A 189 3.54 26.90 -3.92
C ASP A 189 2.16 27.32 -3.41
N VAL A 190 1.74 26.76 -2.28
CA VAL A 190 0.47 27.12 -1.63
C VAL A 190 0.74 28.21 -0.60
N ALA A 191 0.37 29.43 -0.93
CA ALA A 191 0.59 30.60 -0.08
C ALA A 191 0.06 30.41 1.37
N GLY A 192 0.95 30.66 2.34
CA GLY A 192 0.62 30.55 3.77
C GLY A 192 0.61 29.14 4.34
N ARG A 193 1.08 28.14 3.59
CA ARG A 193 1.35 26.78 4.08
C ARG A 193 2.84 26.51 4.04
N SER A 194 3.36 25.88 5.09
CA SER A 194 4.67 25.26 5.07
C SER A 194 4.53 23.88 4.39
N PRO A 195 5.47 23.47 3.55
CA PRO A 195 5.54 22.08 3.11
C PRO A 195 5.84 21.19 4.31
N GLY A 196 5.33 19.97 4.26
CA GLY A 196 5.64 18.97 5.27
C GLY A 196 6.85 18.11 4.84
N TYR A 197 6.90 16.94 5.43
CA TYR A 197 7.84 15.87 5.11
C TYR A 197 7.13 14.75 4.37
N PHE A 198 7.84 14.09 3.49
CA PHE A 198 7.37 12.93 2.75
C PHE A 198 8.36 11.79 2.88
N GLY A 199 7.89 10.56 3.06
CA GLY A 199 8.78 9.42 3.21
C GLY A 199 8.21 8.12 2.65
N TYR A 200 9.15 7.21 2.31
CA TYR A 200 8.86 5.81 2.09
C TYR A 200 9.53 4.99 3.18
N LYS A 201 8.73 4.24 3.93
CA LYS A 201 9.22 3.25 4.87
C LYS A 201 9.11 1.86 4.26
N PHE A 202 10.23 1.17 4.20
CA PHE A 202 10.24 -0.24 3.82
C PHE A 202 9.72 -1.09 4.98
N LEU A 203 8.86 -2.07 4.69
CA LEU A 203 8.24 -2.93 5.69
C LEU A 203 8.56 -4.40 5.46
N GLU A 204 8.56 -4.88 4.20
CA GLU A 204 8.63 -6.28 3.91
C GLU A 204 9.36 -6.58 2.60
N SER A 205 10.14 -7.66 2.62
CA SER A 205 10.69 -8.33 1.44
C SER A 205 10.64 -9.84 1.62
N PRO A 206 10.87 -10.62 0.56
CA PRO A 206 10.99 -12.08 0.69
C PRO A 206 12.16 -12.49 1.57
N GLY A 207 12.00 -13.57 2.31
CA GLY A 207 13.05 -14.23 3.05
C GLY A 207 13.97 -15.09 2.18
N GLN A 208 15.16 -15.38 2.68
CA GLN A 208 16.16 -16.29 2.10
C GLN A 208 16.50 -17.43 3.07
N PRO A 209 15.58 -18.33 3.39
CA PRO A 209 15.67 -19.24 4.53
C PRO A 209 16.71 -20.36 4.38
N TYR A 210 17.70 -20.24 3.48
CA TYR A 210 18.65 -21.32 3.18
C TYR A 210 20.05 -20.80 2.81
N ASP A 211 20.38 -19.55 3.10
CA ASP A 211 21.70 -18.99 2.74
C ASP A 211 22.69 -18.95 3.91
N GLY A 212 22.27 -19.27 5.11
CA GLY A 212 23.09 -19.30 6.31
C GLY A 212 23.39 -17.92 6.90
N ILE A 213 22.58 -16.92 6.55
CA ILE A 213 22.68 -15.54 7.00
C ILE A 213 21.38 -15.19 7.73
N ASP A 214 21.50 -14.45 8.80
CA ASP A 214 20.38 -13.75 9.44
C ASP A 214 20.10 -12.49 8.61
N ASN A 215 19.11 -12.55 7.71
CA ASN A 215 18.87 -11.48 6.74
C ASN A 215 18.12 -10.29 7.35
N ASP A 216 17.32 -10.49 8.39
CA ASP A 216 16.53 -9.44 9.04
C ASP A 216 17.15 -8.93 10.36
N ASN A 217 18.22 -9.58 10.85
CA ASN A 217 18.97 -9.26 12.07
C ASN A 217 18.16 -9.41 13.37
N ASP A 218 17.24 -10.35 13.42
CA ASP A 218 16.48 -10.68 14.63
C ASP A 218 17.27 -11.59 15.61
N GLY A 219 18.35 -12.20 15.12
CA GLY A 219 19.24 -13.09 15.87
C GLY A 219 19.02 -14.56 15.57
N MET A 220 18.11 -14.90 14.70
CA MET A 220 17.89 -16.23 14.14
C MET A 220 18.54 -16.32 12.76
N VAL A 221 18.59 -17.47 12.17
CA VAL A 221 19.25 -17.72 10.87
C VAL A 221 18.44 -18.72 10.09
N ASP A 222 18.09 -18.38 8.85
CA ASP A 222 17.37 -19.27 7.95
C ASP A 222 15.97 -19.69 8.46
N GLU A 223 15.30 -18.87 9.26
CA GLU A 223 13.94 -19.16 9.69
C GLU A 223 12.96 -19.02 8.51
N SER A 224 11.94 -19.82 8.58
CA SER A 224 10.89 -19.86 7.57
C SER A 224 9.68 -20.62 8.11
N ARG A 225 8.50 -20.20 7.76
CA ARG A 225 7.25 -20.87 8.15
C ARG A 225 7.17 -22.35 7.79
N ARG A 226 8.09 -22.87 6.96
CA ARG A 226 8.13 -24.26 6.51
C ARG A 226 9.31 -25.05 7.01
N ASN A 227 10.19 -24.46 7.79
CA ASN A 227 11.38 -25.15 8.31
C ASN A 227 11.15 -25.87 9.64
N GLY A 228 10.00 -25.66 10.30
CA GLY A 228 9.65 -26.26 11.59
C GLY A 228 10.29 -25.54 12.78
N ILE A 229 10.70 -24.30 12.60
CA ILE A 229 11.26 -23.44 13.64
C ILE A 229 10.34 -22.22 13.74
N GLY A 230 9.85 -21.92 14.94
CA GLY A 230 9.13 -20.69 15.24
C GLY A 230 10.09 -19.55 15.55
N ASP A 231 9.60 -18.32 15.52
CA ASP A 231 10.35 -17.08 15.81
C ASP A 231 11.00 -17.07 17.22
N ASP A 232 10.63 -18.01 18.09
CA ASP A 232 11.32 -18.27 19.36
C ASP A 232 12.53 -19.22 19.23
N GLY A 233 12.86 -19.66 18.01
CA GLY A 233 13.96 -20.60 17.74
C GLY A 233 13.71 -22.03 18.23
N ILE A 234 12.51 -22.39 18.62
CA ILE A 234 12.18 -23.73 19.11
C ILE A 234 11.56 -24.56 17.98
N PRO A 235 12.15 -25.72 17.61
CA PRO A 235 11.57 -26.58 16.59
C PRO A 235 10.14 -26.99 16.92
N THR A 236 9.22 -26.68 16.03
CA THR A 236 7.81 -27.07 16.12
C THR A 236 7.66 -28.52 15.69
N ALA A 237 7.50 -29.41 16.63
CA ALA A 237 7.43 -30.84 16.34
C ALA A 237 6.11 -31.20 15.65
N GLY A 238 6.17 -31.40 14.33
CA GLY A 238 5.10 -32.04 13.55
C GLY A 238 4.11 -31.13 12.84
N ASP A 239 4.13 -29.83 13.08
CA ASP A 239 3.29 -28.88 12.36
C ASP A 239 4.00 -27.53 12.16
N PRO A 240 4.75 -27.37 11.05
CA PRO A 240 5.45 -26.13 10.73
C PRO A 240 4.49 -24.97 10.38
N PHE A 241 3.21 -25.22 10.37
CA PHE A 241 2.16 -24.25 10.08
C PHE A 241 1.16 -24.08 11.22
N ASP A 242 1.55 -24.36 12.45
CA ASP A 242 0.63 -24.14 13.58
C ASP A 242 0.42 -22.63 13.80
N PRO A 243 -0.75 -22.09 13.42
CA PRO A 243 -1.03 -20.66 13.52
C PRO A 243 -1.11 -20.15 14.96
N ARG A 244 -0.98 -21.03 15.93
CA ARG A 244 -0.97 -20.66 17.35
C ARG A 244 0.45 -20.49 17.88
N GLN A 245 1.45 -20.81 17.07
CA GLN A 245 2.84 -20.54 17.42
C GLN A 245 3.14 -19.07 17.16
N PRO A 246 3.85 -18.40 18.06
CA PRO A 246 4.37 -17.06 17.80
C PRO A 246 5.19 -17.05 16.49
N GLY A 247 4.99 -16.02 15.66
CA GLY A 247 5.68 -15.89 14.39
C GLY A 247 5.22 -16.84 13.27
N GLU A 248 4.48 -17.89 13.57
CA GLU A 248 3.87 -18.74 12.55
C GLU A 248 2.67 -18.00 11.92
N PRO A 249 2.79 -17.48 10.70
CA PRO A 249 1.74 -16.64 10.13
C PRO A 249 0.49 -17.47 9.80
N ASN A 250 -0.63 -16.95 10.21
CA ASN A 250 -1.95 -17.53 9.93
C ASN A 250 -2.40 -17.34 8.50
N PHE A 251 -1.83 -16.41 7.80
CA PHE A 251 -2.33 -15.92 6.53
C PHE A 251 -1.25 -16.03 5.46
N GLU A 252 -1.67 -16.41 4.27
CA GLU A 252 -0.83 -16.40 3.08
C GLU A 252 -0.26 -14.99 2.77
N TRP A 253 -0.90 -13.96 3.29
CA TRP A 253 -0.59 -12.55 3.08
C TRP A 253 0.44 -11.97 4.03
N THR A 254 0.55 -12.52 5.20
CA THR A 254 1.35 -11.95 6.25
C THR A 254 2.38 -12.94 6.69
N ASP A 255 3.56 -12.47 6.79
CA ASP A 255 4.72 -13.15 7.26
C ASP A 255 5.44 -12.16 8.12
N LEU A 256 5.20 -12.21 9.42
CA LEU A 256 5.62 -11.15 10.31
C LEU A 256 7.02 -11.41 10.83
N ASP A 257 7.17 -12.45 11.62
CA ASP A 257 8.38 -12.64 12.42
C ASP A 257 9.10 -13.95 12.05
N GLU A 258 8.56 -14.72 11.09
CA GLU A 258 9.02 -16.07 10.78
C GLU A 258 9.73 -16.14 9.42
N SER A 259 10.08 -15.01 8.85
CA SER A 259 10.76 -14.95 7.57
C SER A 259 12.09 -14.24 7.70
N ASP A 260 13.15 -14.94 7.36
CA ASP A 260 14.49 -14.36 7.24
C ASP A 260 14.56 -13.45 6.01
N MET A 261 14.01 -12.25 6.13
CA MET A 261 13.81 -11.33 5.01
C MET A 261 15.12 -10.85 4.41
N VAL A 262 15.15 -10.76 3.07
CA VAL A 262 16.27 -10.15 2.34
C VAL A 262 16.51 -8.70 2.75
N GLY A 263 15.45 -7.99 3.13
CA GLY A 263 15.51 -6.59 3.54
C GLY A 263 15.82 -5.65 2.38
N LEU A 264 16.18 -4.41 2.71
CA LEU A 264 16.73 -3.46 1.75
C LEU A 264 18.19 -3.77 1.49
N THR A 265 18.53 -4.03 0.22
CA THR A 265 19.88 -4.36 -0.21
C THR A 265 20.62 -3.22 -0.86
N GLY A 266 19.93 -2.14 -1.25
CA GLY A 266 20.55 -0.96 -1.83
C GLY A 266 19.67 0.29 -1.71
N PHE A 267 20.35 1.45 -1.72
CA PHE A 267 19.69 2.75 -1.77
C PHE A 267 20.53 3.74 -2.57
N ALA A 268 19.89 4.46 -3.48
CA ALA A 268 20.49 5.55 -4.24
C ALA A 268 19.60 6.78 -4.24
N SER A 269 20.22 7.97 -4.14
CA SER A 269 19.50 9.24 -4.27
C SER A 269 20.25 10.18 -5.23
N PRO A 270 20.24 9.86 -6.54
CA PRO A 270 20.90 10.67 -7.54
C PRO A 270 20.08 11.92 -7.89
N PRO A 271 20.72 12.96 -8.45
CA PRO A 271 20.01 14.07 -9.05
C PRO A 271 19.11 13.61 -10.18
N PHE A 272 17.94 14.22 -10.34
CA PHE A 272 17.02 13.90 -11.42
C PHE A 272 17.60 14.30 -12.77
N THR A 273 17.84 13.32 -13.61
CA THR A 273 18.41 13.50 -14.97
C THR A 273 17.68 12.61 -15.97
N SER A 274 17.97 12.79 -17.26
CA SER A 274 17.41 11.91 -18.29
C SER A 274 17.84 10.45 -18.17
N GLN A 275 19.00 10.19 -17.57
CA GLN A 275 19.50 8.84 -17.31
C GLN A 275 18.80 8.15 -16.14
N ASN A 276 18.43 8.93 -15.14
CA ASN A 276 17.82 8.41 -13.90
C ASN A 276 16.29 8.33 -13.98
N ARG A 277 15.71 8.61 -15.14
CA ARG A 277 14.27 8.47 -15.35
C ARG A 277 13.89 7.00 -15.43
N ILE A 278 12.66 6.70 -15.05
CA ILE A 278 12.10 5.35 -15.17
C ILE A 278 12.09 4.83 -16.61
N SER A 279 12.06 5.72 -17.61
CA SER A 279 12.20 5.40 -19.04
C SER A 279 13.62 4.95 -19.45
N ASN A 280 14.51 4.78 -18.49
CA ASN A 280 15.85 4.22 -18.69
C ASN A 280 16.16 3.22 -17.58
N ASP A 281 15.30 2.22 -17.45
CA ASP A 281 15.33 1.22 -16.40
C ASP A 281 16.62 0.41 -16.39
N HIS A 282 17.17 0.09 -17.57
CA HIS A 282 18.44 -0.59 -17.69
C HIS A 282 19.61 0.16 -17.02
N TYR A 283 19.65 1.48 -17.21
CA TYR A 283 20.65 2.31 -16.53
C TYR A 283 20.41 2.33 -15.02
N VAL A 284 19.15 2.44 -14.58
CA VAL A 284 18.77 2.43 -13.16
C VAL A 284 19.15 1.12 -12.52
N TRP A 285 18.85 0.00 -13.18
CA TRP A 285 19.20 -1.33 -12.68
C TRP A 285 20.71 -1.55 -12.56
N GLU A 286 21.49 -1.14 -13.58
CA GLU A 286 22.96 -1.31 -13.59
C GLU A 286 23.69 -0.38 -12.62
N ASN A 287 23.11 0.76 -12.23
CA ASN A 287 23.84 1.79 -11.49
C ASN A 287 23.22 2.13 -10.12
N HIS A 288 21.95 1.83 -9.89
CA HIS A 288 21.24 2.29 -8.68
C HIS A 288 20.51 1.20 -7.92
N LEU A 289 20.39 -0.02 -8.45
CA LEU A 289 19.78 -1.16 -7.77
C LEU A 289 20.81 -2.18 -7.28
N LEU A 290 22.05 -1.76 -7.11
CA LEU A 290 23.17 -2.65 -6.77
C LEU A 290 23.14 -3.01 -5.27
N ALA A 291 23.12 -4.31 -5.00
CA ALA A 291 23.16 -4.79 -3.64
C ALA A 291 24.46 -4.40 -2.92
N GLY A 292 24.35 -3.97 -1.67
CA GLY A 292 25.45 -3.52 -0.84
C GLY A 292 25.84 -2.04 -1.02
N GLU A 293 25.22 -1.33 -1.93
CA GLU A 293 25.49 0.08 -2.16
C GLU A 293 24.38 0.95 -1.55
N PHE A 294 24.78 1.87 -0.67
CA PHE A 294 23.88 2.82 -0.03
C PHE A 294 24.46 4.22 -0.12
N ASP A 295 23.80 5.08 -0.88
CA ASP A 295 24.18 6.48 -0.95
C ASP A 295 24.09 7.18 0.39
N SER A 296 24.97 8.15 0.56
CA SER A 296 24.82 9.12 1.66
C SER A 296 23.71 10.11 1.32
N ALA A 297 23.15 10.69 2.37
CA ALA A 297 22.09 11.67 2.28
C ALA A 297 22.46 12.93 1.50
N ASN A 298 21.48 13.55 0.85
CA ASN A 298 21.57 14.86 0.23
C ASN A 298 21.10 15.95 1.22
N VAL A 299 21.80 16.06 2.37
CA VAL A 299 21.48 17.02 3.43
C VAL A 299 22.30 18.32 3.35
N ASP A 300 23.39 18.30 2.61
CA ASP A 300 24.32 19.43 2.50
C ASP A 300 24.15 20.21 1.18
N GLN A 301 23.36 19.70 0.27
CA GLN A 301 23.13 20.32 -1.03
C GLN A 301 21.69 20.09 -1.47
N ALA A 302 20.88 21.10 -1.42
CA ALA A 302 19.51 21.08 -1.92
C ALA A 302 19.46 20.96 -3.43
N GLY A 303 18.43 20.28 -3.95
CA GLY A 303 18.28 20.06 -5.40
C GLY A 303 17.09 19.16 -5.74
N ASP A 304 16.95 18.89 -7.01
CA ASP A 304 15.99 17.94 -7.57
C ASP A 304 16.56 16.51 -7.47
N TYR A 305 16.08 15.74 -6.51
CA TYR A 305 16.57 14.39 -6.24
C TYR A 305 15.44 13.37 -6.32
N ILE A 306 15.78 12.21 -6.86
CA ILE A 306 14.95 11.02 -6.76
C ILE A 306 15.50 10.10 -5.69
N PHE A 307 14.65 9.20 -5.18
CA PHE A 307 15.16 8.06 -4.42
C PHE A 307 14.82 6.75 -5.13
N ILE A 308 15.78 5.85 -5.07
CA ILE A 308 15.68 4.51 -5.60
C ILE A 308 16.17 3.58 -4.50
N TYR A 309 15.33 2.69 -4.01
CA TYR A 309 15.80 1.63 -3.15
C TYR A 309 15.40 0.26 -3.68
N SER A 310 16.17 -0.73 -3.30
CA SER A 310 16.08 -2.07 -3.83
C SER A 310 16.11 -3.13 -2.75
N SER A 311 15.42 -4.22 -3.06
CA SER A 311 15.48 -5.48 -2.32
C SER A 311 15.81 -6.61 -3.30
N GLY A 312 16.84 -7.36 -3.03
CA GLY A 312 17.36 -8.42 -3.90
C GLY A 312 18.87 -8.29 -4.13
N PRO A 313 19.49 -9.10 -5.03
CA PRO A 313 18.82 -10.03 -5.94
C PRO A 313 18.29 -11.29 -5.25
N MET A 314 17.19 -11.83 -5.77
CA MET A 314 16.57 -13.06 -5.30
C MET A 314 16.07 -13.92 -6.47
N SER A 315 15.78 -15.18 -6.21
CA SER A 315 15.17 -16.07 -7.18
C SER A 315 13.65 -16.01 -7.11
N LEU A 316 13.00 -16.05 -8.26
CA LEU A 316 11.55 -16.18 -8.39
C LEU A 316 11.23 -17.37 -9.32
N PRO A 317 11.12 -18.59 -8.76
CA PRO A 317 10.85 -19.80 -9.54
C PRO A 317 9.49 -19.75 -10.26
N ALA A 318 9.35 -20.57 -11.28
CA ALA A 318 8.11 -20.73 -12.04
C ALA A 318 6.93 -21.10 -11.13
N GLY A 319 5.86 -20.33 -11.19
CA GLY A 319 4.66 -20.51 -10.37
C GLY A 319 4.75 -19.98 -8.93
N GLU A 320 5.90 -19.49 -8.51
CA GLU A 320 6.11 -18.92 -7.17
C GLU A 320 5.75 -17.43 -7.12
N ALA A 321 5.44 -16.95 -5.93
CA ALA A 321 5.18 -15.56 -5.67
C ALA A 321 6.14 -15.00 -4.61
N ARG A 322 6.38 -13.70 -4.68
CA ARG A 322 7.12 -12.93 -3.67
C ARG A 322 6.35 -11.68 -3.34
N ARG A 323 6.37 -11.32 -2.05
CA ARG A 323 5.66 -10.15 -1.55
C ARG A 323 6.62 -9.07 -1.07
N PHE A 324 6.24 -7.82 -1.31
CA PHE A 324 6.94 -6.62 -0.87
C PHE A 324 5.94 -5.66 -0.28
N SER A 325 6.32 -4.92 0.72
CA SER A 325 5.45 -3.94 1.35
C SER A 325 6.20 -2.68 1.74
N ILE A 326 5.54 -1.55 1.52
CA ILE A 326 6.06 -0.22 1.76
C ILE A 326 4.94 0.62 2.37
N ALA A 327 5.28 1.51 3.31
CA ALA A 327 4.40 2.59 3.73
C ALA A 327 4.86 3.91 3.12
N LEU A 328 3.93 4.60 2.47
CA LEU A 328 4.07 5.98 2.05
C LEU A 328 3.57 6.85 3.20
N LEU A 329 4.42 7.78 3.63
CA LEU A 329 4.20 8.58 4.83
C LEU A 329 4.22 10.07 4.48
N VAL A 330 3.35 10.83 5.11
CA VAL A 330 3.45 12.29 5.17
C VAL A 330 3.52 12.73 6.63
N GLY A 331 4.12 13.87 6.89
CA GLY A 331 4.22 14.42 8.23
C GLY A 331 4.37 15.93 8.18
N GLN A 332 3.94 16.63 9.23
CA GLN A 332 4.08 18.08 9.33
C GLN A 332 5.53 18.48 9.54
N ASP A 333 6.29 17.64 10.21
CA ASP A 333 7.72 17.76 10.48
C ASP A 333 8.36 16.36 10.64
N TYR A 334 9.64 16.32 10.96
CA TYR A 334 10.38 15.07 11.12
C TYR A 334 9.90 14.21 12.31
N GLU A 335 9.47 14.85 13.41
CA GLU A 335 8.99 14.14 14.59
C GLU A 335 7.65 13.44 14.29
N ASP A 336 6.76 14.12 13.61
CA ASP A 336 5.47 13.62 13.16
C ASP A 336 5.66 12.48 12.11
N LEU A 337 6.52 12.71 11.12
CA LEU A 337 6.86 11.65 10.13
C LEU A 337 7.43 10.39 10.80
N THR A 338 8.29 10.57 11.81
CA THR A 338 8.88 9.43 12.55
C THR A 338 7.83 8.68 13.35
N LEU A 339 6.88 9.40 13.97
CA LEU A 339 5.76 8.77 14.66
C LEU A 339 4.91 7.94 13.69
N ASN A 340 4.64 8.48 12.51
CA ASN A 340 3.92 7.75 11.45
C ASN A 340 4.69 6.52 10.97
N ALA A 341 6.02 6.59 10.90
CA ALA A 341 6.86 5.43 10.56
C ALA A 341 6.79 4.31 11.62
N ILE A 342 6.79 4.68 12.90
CA ILE A 342 6.63 3.72 14.02
C ILE A 342 5.22 3.10 13.98
N THR A 343 4.20 3.92 13.76
CA THR A 343 2.81 3.45 13.64
C THR A 343 2.65 2.50 12.45
N ALA A 344 3.29 2.82 11.32
CA ALA A 344 3.27 1.95 10.14
C ALA A 344 3.88 0.58 10.43
N GLN A 345 4.99 0.53 11.17
CA GLN A 345 5.62 -0.72 11.60
C GLN A 345 4.67 -1.53 12.48
N ASP A 346 4.07 -0.90 13.50
CA ASP A 346 3.13 -1.56 14.41
C ASP A 346 1.88 -2.12 13.70
N ILE A 347 1.37 -1.41 12.69
CA ILE A 347 0.24 -1.89 11.87
C ILE A 347 0.67 -3.09 11.01
N TYR A 348 1.85 -3.04 10.40
CA TYR A 348 2.42 -4.14 9.62
C TYR A 348 2.58 -5.39 10.49
N GLU A 349 3.23 -5.28 11.65
CA GLU A 349 3.46 -6.37 12.61
C GLU A 349 2.15 -7.00 13.14
N LYS A 350 1.04 -6.28 13.08
CA LYS A 350 -0.30 -6.76 13.40
C LYS A 350 -1.10 -7.25 12.18
N ASN A 351 -0.42 -7.66 11.10
CA ASN A 351 -1.07 -8.15 9.88
C ASN A 351 -1.99 -7.11 9.23
N TYR A 352 -1.61 -5.85 9.22
CA TYR A 352 -2.48 -4.76 8.74
C TYR A 352 -3.84 -4.73 9.45
N GLN A 353 -3.88 -5.17 10.69
CA GLN A 353 -5.06 -5.05 11.54
C GLN A 353 -4.90 -3.81 12.38
N PHE A 354 -5.71 -2.82 12.10
CA PHE A 354 -5.74 -1.57 12.83
C PHE A 354 -7.18 -1.17 13.14
N ALA A 355 -7.37 -0.33 14.15
CA ALA A 355 -8.70 0.09 14.58
C ALA A 355 -9.48 0.69 13.41
N LYS A 356 -10.51 -0.01 12.95
CA LYS A 356 -11.44 0.45 11.94
C LYS A 356 -12.68 0.99 12.62
N PRO A 357 -13.16 2.21 12.27
CA PRO A 357 -14.46 2.64 12.74
C PRO A 357 -15.55 1.70 12.22
N PRO A 358 -16.67 1.59 12.93
CA PRO A 358 -17.82 0.81 12.47
C PRO A 358 -18.26 1.23 11.05
N ASP A 359 -18.80 0.28 10.29
CA ASP A 359 -19.29 0.54 8.94
C ASP A 359 -20.31 1.69 8.93
N LYS A 360 -20.25 2.54 7.91
CA LYS A 360 -21.10 3.74 7.87
C LYS A 360 -22.55 3.38 7.61
N PRO A 361 -23.49 3.80 8.46
CA PRO A 361 -24.89 3.56 8.19
C PRO A 361 -25.40 4.41 7.02
N ILE A 362 -26.35 3.89 6.27
CA ILE A 362 -27.06 4.66 5.25
C ILE A 362 -28.02 5.61 5.96
N VAL A 363 -27.80 6.92 5.79
CA VAL A 363 -28.60 7.95 6.46
C VAL A 363 -29.56 8.63 5.47
N MET A 364 -30.85 8.63 5.82
CA MET A 364 -31.87 9.36 5.10
C MET A 364 -32.34 10.56 5.93
N ALA A 365 -32.23 11.76 5.37
CA ALA A 365 -32.70 13.00 5.99
C ALA A 365 -34.04 13.45 5.36
N VAL A 366 -35.08 13.57 6.19
CA VAL A 366 -36.41 14.03 5.77
C VAL A 366 -36.67 15.44 6.33
N PRO A 367 -36.69 16.47 5.47
CA PRO A 367 -36.96 17.83 5.91
C PRO A 367 -38.44 18.02 6.34
N GLY A 368 -38.66 18.82 7.39
CA GLY A 368 -39.98 19.21 7.91
C GLY A 368 -40.03 20.70 8.23
N ASN A 369 -41.12 21.15 8.84
CA ASN A 369 -41.25 22.54 9.27
C ASN A 369 -40.34 22.79 10.48
N GLU A 370 -39.28 23.59 10.27
CA GLU A 370 -38.24 23.91 11.30
C GLU A 370 -37.56 22.68 11.92
N GLN A 371 -37.56 21.53 11.24
CA GLN A 371 -36.95 20.29 11.70
C GLN A 371 -36.45 19.42 10.55
N VAL A 372 -35.49 18.53 10.85
CA VAL A 372 -35.08 17.43 10.00
C VAL A 372 -35.22 16.14 10.81
N THR A 373 -35.84 15.13 10.21
CA THR A 373 -35.90 13.78 10.78
C THR A 373 -34.84 12.92 10.09
N LEU A 374 -33.98 12.28 10.87
CA LEU A 374 -32.96 11.37 10.35
C LEU A 374 -33.41 9.94 10.60
N TYR A 375 -33.24 9.10 9.60
CA TYR A 375 -33.36 7.66 9.66
C TYR A 375 -32.05 7.06 9.23
N TRP A 376 -31.61 6.01 9.87
CA TRP A 376 -30.44 5.23 9.47
C TRP A 376 -30.70 3.75 9.70
N ASP A 377 -29.97 2.89 8.96
CA ASP A 377 -30.01 1.45 9.14
C ASP A 377 -29.12 1.01 10.32
N ALA A 378 -28.98 -0.29 10.50
CA ALA A 378 -28.21 -0.91 11.57
C ALA A 378 -26.85 -1.47 11.09
N GLU A 379 -26.35 -1.03 9.94
CA GLU A 379 -25.11 -1.53 9.35
C GLU A 379 -23.94 -1.40 10.32
N ALA A 380 -23.79 -0.23 10.95
CA ALA A 380 -22.77 0.01 11.96
C ALA A 380 -22.86 -0.93 13.18
N GLU A 381 -24.06 -1.36 13.56
CA GLU A 381 -24.29 -2.22 14.74
C GLU A 381 -23.83 -3.67 14.49
N THR A 382 -23.66 -4.05 13.23
CA THR A 382 -23.20 -5.37 12.79
C THR A 382 -21.77 -5.37 12.30
N SER A 383 -21.08 -4.24 12.40
CA SER A 383 -19.67 -4.12 12.06
C SER A 383 -18.79 -4.95 12.98
N TYR A 384 -17.96 -5.79 12.40
CA TYR A 384 -17.03 -6.64 13.14
C TYR A 384 -15.67 -5.97 13.24
N ASP A 385 -15.17 -5.77 14.44
CA ASP A 385 -13.82 -5.28 14.68
C ASP A 385 -12.82 -6.43 14.72
N LEU A 386 -11.76 -6.34 13.87
CA LEU A 386 -10.73 -7.37 13.73
C LEU A 386 -9.74 -7.38 14.90
N ILE A 387 -9.59 -6.25 15.62
CA ILE A 387 -8.65 -6.13 16.75
C ILE A 387 -9.30 -6.66 18.02
N SER A 388 -10.54 -6.25 18.29
CA SER A 388 -11.30 -6.75 19.44
C SER A 388 -11.87 -8.16 19.20
N GLU A 389 -11.79 -8.66 17.96
CA GLU A 389 -12.42 -9.92 17.51
C GLU A 389 -13.91 -10.00 17.91
N SER A 390 -14.61 -8.89 17.86
CA SER A 390 -15.98 -8.79 18.36
C SER A 390 -16.81 -7.74 17.62
N TYR A 391 -18.12 -7.73 17.90
CA TYR A 391 -19.04 -6.65 17.56
C TYR A 391 -19.06 -5.67 18.72
N ASP A 392 -18.22 -4.66 18.69
CA ASP A 392 -17.98 -3.74 19.79
C ASP A 392 -18.62 -2.36 19.61
N PHE A 393 -19.54 -2.24 18.67
CA PHE A 393 -20.24 -0.99 18.39
C PHE A 393 -20.92 -0.41 19.66
N GLU A 394 -20.55 0.81 20.05
CA GLU A 394 -21.05 1.46 21.27
C GLU A 394 -22.25 2.39 21.02
N GLY A 395 -22.36 2.98 19.83
CA GLY A 395 -23.47 3.89 19.54
C GLY A 395 -23.19 4.93 18.44
N TYR A 396 -24.20 5.77 18.19
CA TYR A 396 -24.14 6.84 17.21
C TYR A 396 -23.91 8.19 17.87
N VAL A 397 -23.08 9.03 17.26
CA VAL A 397 -22.87 10.41 17.67
C VAL A 397 -23.38 11.32 16.55
N ILE A 398 -24.27 12.25 16.89
CA ILE A 398 -24.91 13.15 15.94
C ILE A 398 -24.33 14.55 16.08
N TYR A 399 -23.79 15.06 14.99
CA TYR A 399 -23.28 16.42 14.87
C TYR A 399 -24.18 17.25 13.95
N ARG A 400 -24.19 18.57 14.16
CA ARG A 400 -24.87 19.53 13.31
C ARG A 400 -23.98 20.75 13.11
N SER A 401 -23.77 21.13 11.86
CA SER A 401 -22.99 22.30 11.49
C SER A 401 -23.77 23.20 10.55
N ILE A 402 -23.39 24.47 10.48
CA ILE A 402 -23.84 25.44 9.48
C ILE A 402 -22.91 25.54 8.29
N GLU A 403 -21.76 24.84 8.34
CA GLU A 403 -20.76 24.76 7.28
C GLU A 403 -20.35 23.32 6.99
N PRO A 404 -20.00 22.99 5.72
CA PRO A 404 -19.67 21.62 5.32
C PRO A 404 -18.43 21.04 5.99
N SER A 405 -17.47 21.88 6.40
CA SER A 405 -16.22 21.47 7.04
C SER A 405 -16.36 21.18 8.55
N PHE A 406 -17.52 21.47 9.14
CA PHE A 406 -17.81 21.31 10.56
C PHE A 406 -16.86 22.08 11.53
N LEU A 407 -16.04 22.98 11.05
CA LEU A 407 -15.08 23.73 11.88
C LEU A 407 -15.77 24.59 12.95
N ASP A 408 -17.01 25.00 12.72
CA ASP A 408 -17.86 25.68 13.72
C ASP A 408 -18.20 24.82 14.94
N GLN A 409 -18.10 23.49 14.81
CA GLN A 409 -18.37 22.52 15.87
C GLN A 409 -17.08 21.97 16.53
N GLN A 410 -15.91 22.29 16.01
CA GLN A 410 -14.65 21.89 16.57
C GLN A 410 -14.28 22.80 17.75
N THR A 411 -14.83 22.51 18.91
CA THR A 411 -14.75 23.36 20.12
C THR A 411 -13.88 22.75 21.21
N ILE A 412 -13.60 21.47 21.17
CA ILE A 412 -12.76 20.78 22.15
C ILE A 412 -11.30 20.96 21.77
N THR A 413 -10.47 21.39 22.72
CA THR A 413 -9.07 21.68 22.51
C THR A 413 -8.17 20.74 23.32
N ASP A 414 -6.97 20.49 22.80
CA ASP A 414 -5.88 19.84 23.52
C ASP A 414 -5.28 20.70 24.62
N ALA A 415 -4.25 20.21 25.29
CA ALA A 415 -3.54 20.94 26.36
C ALA A 415 -2.83 22.22 25.87
N ASN A 416 -2.58 22.34 24.56
CA ASN A 416 -1.93 23.49 23.93
C ASN A 416 -2.93 24.49 23.37
N GLY A 417 -4.23 24.19 23.45
CA GLY A 417 -5.31 25.02 22.95
C GLY A 417 -5.64 24.81 21.46
N SER A 418 -5.04 23.82 20.81
CA SER A 418 -5.39 23.42 19.45
C SER A 418 -6.73 22.70 19.43
N ARG A 419 -7.58 23.04 18.49
CA ARG A 419 -8.90 22.41 18.34
C ARG A 419 -8.73 21.07 17.65
N PHE A 420 -9.25 19.98 18.25
CA PHE A 420 -9.10 18.64 17.68
C PHE A 420 -10.36 17.78 17.75
N LEU A 421 -11.34 18.08 18.59
CA LEU A 421 -12.58 17.31 18.68
C LEU A 421 -13.83 18.16 18.46
N PHE A 422 -14.85 17.53 17.90
CA PHE A 422 -16.14 18.13 17.62
C PHE A 422 -17.08 17.96 18.81
N GLU A 423 -17.89 18.97 19.07
CA GLU A 423 -18.94 18.91 20.09
C GLU A 423 -20.21 18.27 19.54
N PRO A 424 -20.63 17.11 20.05
CA PRO A 424 -21.78 16.42 19.53
C PRO A 424 -23.10 17.10 19.93
N LEU A 425 -24.06 17.11 19.02
CA LEU A 425 -25.43 17.54 19.32
C LEU A 425 -26.14 16.56 20.25
N LYS A 426 -25.91 15.27 20.06
CA LYS A 426 -26.52 14.18 20.82
C LYS A 426 -25.72 12.88 20.67
N MET A 427 -25.61 12.13 21.75
CA MET A 427 -25.19 10.73 21.73
C MET A 427 -26.42 9.82 21.81
N ALA A 428 -26.47 8.80 20.96
CA ALA A 428 -27.47 7.75 20.99
C ALA A 428 -26.73 6.41 21.17
N THR A 429 -26.93 5.75 22.28
CA THR A 429 -26.41 4.40 22.51
C THR A 429 -27.23 3.38 21.75
N ALA A 430 -26.62 2.28 21.31
CA ALA A 430 -27.31 1.13 20.78
C ALA A 430 -28.38 0.66 21.82
N ALA A 431 -29.49 0.17 21.32
CA ALA A 431 -30.46 -0.46 22.22
C ALA A 431 -29.87 -1.79 22.76
N PRO A 432 -30.03 -2.10 24.02
CA PRO A 432 -29.50 -3.33 24.64
C PRO A 432 -30.11 -4.58 24.03
#